data_8b1defda8c8804a37237d2b0002b4e54
#
_entry.id   8b1defda8c8804a37237d2b0002b4e54
#
_cell.length_a   1.000
_cell.length_b   1.000
_cell.length_c   1.000
_cell.angle_alpha   90.00
_cell.angle_beta   90.00
_cell.angle_gamma   90.00
#
_symmetry.space_group_name_H-M   'P 1'
#
loop_
_entity.id
_entity.type
_entity.pdbx_description
1 polymer ?
#
loop_
_entity_poly.entity_id
_entity_poly.type
_entity_poly.pdbx_seq_one_letter_code
_entity_poly.pdbx_strand_id
1 'polypeptide(L)'
;MPEVFLAQIAPFDRLSMKTRAQLAKIAQYYRYHVGQPIAIRDRLSAQINIVVEGTVRLLGYPSEHTAPITLERLATGGTIGAIGAIRGLPCEAAIASTESICLNIPTEAFMEVFVNEPILQQYFSNRLSPIEVFELLRLELARHPNPETLLKLLAADSLKDLTLKALNAAVVYATPQEIPSDLKNWDWFVGSQAPNAVYAHVSNHNYA
;
A
#
# COMPACT_ATOMS: atom_id res chain seq x y z
N MET A 1 -21.82 13.74 3.03
CA MET A 1 -21.81 13.07 4.34
C MET A 1 -20.90 11.84 4.23
N PRO A 2 -20.04 11.54 5.22
CA PRO A 2 -19.06 10.44 5.14
C PRO A 2 -19.68 9.08 4.82
N GLU A 3 -20.84 8.75 5.38
CA GLU A 3 -21.52 7.47 5.16
C GLU A 3 -21.94 7.27 3.69
N VAL A 4 -22.47 8.32 3.05
CA VAL A 4 -22.87 8.26 1.63
C VAL A 4 -21.65 8.03 0.74
N PHE A 5 -20.53 8.66 1.06
CA PHE A 5 -19.29 8.46 0.33
C PHE A 5 -18.73 7.04 0.51
N LEU A 6 -18.67 6.54 1.75
CA LEU A 6 -18.23 5.17 2.03
C LEU A 6 -19.10 4.11 1.35
N ALA A 7 -20.40 4.38 1.18
CA ALA A 7 -21.31 3.46 0.49
C ALA A 7 -21.07 3.36 -1.03
N GLN A 8 -20.22 4.21 -1.60
CA GLN A 8 -19.97 4.27 -3.05
C GLN A 8 -18.58 3.77 -3.43
N ILE A 9 -17.72 3.44 -2.46
CA ILE A 9 -16.33 3.08 -2.72
C ILE A 9 -15.97 1.71 -2.14
N ALA A 10 -15.28 0.90 -2.94
CA ALA A 10 -14.74 -0.38 -2.49
C ALA A 10 -13.57 -0.16 -1.50
N PRO A 11 -13.45 -1.00 -0.49
CA PRO A 11 -14.33 -2.12 -0.10
C PRO A 11 -15.48 -1.73 0.85
N PHE A 12 -15.60 -0.45 1.21
CA PHE A 12 -16.53 0.05 2.22
C PHE A 12 -18.00 -0.05 1.79
N ASP A 13 -18.28 -0.04 0.49
CA ASP A 13 -19.62 -0.24 -0.10
C ASP A 13 -20.24 -1.58 0.30
N ARG A 14 -19.42 -2.59 0.58
CA ARG A 14 -19.85 -3.94 0.96
C ARG A 14 -20.03 -4.14 2.47
N LEU A 15 -19.63 -3.16 3.27
CA LEU A 15 -19.85 -3.20 4.72
C LEU A 15 -21.34 -3.06 5.07
N SER A 16 -21.73 -3.56 6.23
CA SER A 16 -23.07 -3.31 6.75
C SER A 16 -23.33 -1.81 6.95
N MET A 17 -24.59 -1.40 6.85
CA MET A 17 -24.98 -0.01 7.13
C MET A 17 -24.51 0.42 8.52
N LYS A 18 -24.62 -0.47 9.51
CA LYS A 18 -24.20 -0.22 10.90
C LYS A 18 -22.71 0.06 10.98
N THR A 19 -21.87 -0.77 10.36
CA THR A 19 -20.41 -0.61 10.34
C THR A 19 -20.00 0.66 9.61
N ARG A 20 -20.62 0.97 8.45
CA ARG A 20 -20.36 2.22 7.73
C ARG A 20 -20.73 3.45 8.57
N ALA A 21 -21.87 3.42 9.25
CA ALA A 21 -22.31 4.51 10.12
C ALA A 21 -21.37 4.71 11.31
N GLN A 22 -20.81 3.64 11.88
CA GLN A 22 -19.78 3.72 12.92
C GLN A 22 -18.51 4.44 12.41
N LEU A 23 -17.97 4.01 11.26
CA LEU A 23 -16.82 4.68 10.65
C LEU A 23 -17.13 6.14 10.29
N ALA A 24 -18.29 6.40 9.70
CA ALA A 24 -18.71 7.73 9.28
C ALA A 24 -18.84 8.72 10.45
N LYS A 25 -19.18 8.23 11.64
CA LYS A 25 -19.37 9.07 12.85
C LYS A 25 -18.04 9.66 13.34
N ILE A 26 -16.94 8.96 13.13
CA ILE A 26 -15.60 9.36 13.59
C ILE A 26 -14.73 9.90 12.46
N ALA A 27 -15.14 9.68 11.22
CA ALA A 27 -14.42 10.15 10.04
C ALA A 27 -14.59 11.65 9.86
N GLN A 28 -13.52 12.31 9.42
CA GLN A 28 -13.51 13.76 9.18
C GLN A 28 -12.93 14.07 7.80
N TYR A 29 -13.46 15.11 7.14
CA TYR A 29 -12.89 15.61 5.90
C TYR A 29 -11.72 16.55 6.19
N TYR A 30 -10.61 16.32 5.51
CA TYR A 30 -9.44 17.19 5.53
C TYR A 30 -9.09 17.65 4.12
N ARG A 31 -8.71 18.91 4.02
CA ARG A 31 -8.19 19.50 2.77
C ARG A 31 -6.67 19.52 2.84
N TYR A 32 -6.05 19.05 1.76
CA TYR A 32 -4.60 19.07 1.57
C TYR A 32 -4.26 19.95 0.37
N HIS A 33 -3.33 20.87 0.57
CA HIS A 33 -2.82 21.73 -0.49
C HIS A 33 -1.80 20.99 -1.36
N VAL A 34 -1.59 21.47 -2.58
CA VAL A 34 -0.60 20.90 -3.51
C VAL A 34 0.77 20.79 -2.84
N GLY A 35 1.38 19.60 -2.90
CA GLY A 35 2.65 19.31 -2.27
C GLY A 35 2.60 18.98 -0.77
N GLN A 36 1.43 19.13 -0.12
CA GLN A 36 1.29 18.80 1.29
C GLN A 36 1.38 17.28 1.52
N PRO A 37 2.20 16.82 2.49
CA PRO A 37 2.27 15.39 2.84
C PRO A 37 0.98 14.92 3.50
N ILE A 38 0.52 13.73 3.09
CA ILE A 38 -0.62 13.02 3.64
C ILE A 38 -0.15 11.83 4.48
N ALA A 39 0.86 11.12 3.99
CA ALA A 39 1.58 10.09 4.73
C ALA A 39 3.08 10.34 4.62
N ILE A 40 3.81 10.05 5.68
CA ILE A 40 5.26 10.26 5.77
C ILE A 40 5.89 8.88 5.97
N ARG A 41 6.86 8.54 5.11
CA ARG A 41 7.71 7.37 5.26
C ARG A 41 8.32 7.34 6.66
N ASP A 42 8.66 6.20 7.14
CA ASP A 42 9.34 5.93 8.41
C ASP A 42 8.46 6.04 9.67
N ARG A 43 7.16 6.30 9.52
CA ARG A 43 6.20 6.17 10.61
C ARG A 43 4.83 5.70 10.13
N LEU A 44 4.18 4.88 10.96
CA LEU A 44 2.80 4.50 10.70
C LEU A 44 1.90 5.73 10.76
N SER A 45 0.98 5.81 9.81
CA SER A 45 -0.01 6.88 9.80
C SER A 45 -0.97 6.74 10.97
N ALA A 46 -1.25 7.84 11.67
CA ALA A 46 -2.27 7.88 12.73
C ALA A 46 -3.69 7.83 12.15
N GLN A 47 -3.82 8.00 10.83
CA GLN A 47 -5.11 8.03 10.14
C GLN A 47 -5.03 7.28 8.81
N ILE A 48 -6.11 6.61 8.47
CA ILE A 48 -6.35 6.10 7.12
C ILE A 48 -7.04 7.21 6.35
N ASN A 49 -6.42 7.61 5.23
CA ASN A 49 -6.91 8.70 4.39
C ASN A 49 -7.52 8.12 3.12
N ILE A 50 -8.76 8.45 2.81
CA ILE A 50 -9.45 8.01 1.61
C ILE A 50 -9.68 9.24 0.73
N VAL A 51 -9.15 9.22 -0.49
CA VAL A 51 -9.29 10.35 -1.43
C VAL A 51 -10.75 10.52 -1.82
N VAL A 52 -11.30 11.69 -1.57
CA VAL A 52 -12.67 12.08 -1.95
C VAL A 52 -12.64 12.88 -3.24
N GLU A 53 -11.71 13.82 -3.33
CA GLU A 53 -11.54 14.72 -4.46
C GLU A 53 -10.06 15.02 -4.66
N GLY A 54 -9.66 15.29 -5.89
CA GLY A 54 -8.27 15.57 -6.25
C GLY A 54 -7.46 14.33 -6.58
N THR A 55 -6.14 14.49 -6.57
CA THR A 55 -5.18 13.44 -6.91
C THR A 55 -4.01 13.44 -5.91
N VAL A 56 -3.69 12.27 -5.40
CA VAL A 56 -2.57 12.03 -4.50
C VAL A 56 -1.52 11.18 -5.19
N ARG A 57 -0.24 11.48 -4.98
CA ARG A 57 0.89 10.67 -5.47
C ARG A 57 1.42 9.80 -4.35
N LEU A 58 1.45 8.49 -4.58
CA LEU A 58 2.18 7.55 -3.76
C LEU A 58 3.65 7.55 -4.21
N LEU A 59 4.57 7.73 -3.28
CA LEU A 59 5.98 8.00 -3.56
C LEU A 59 6.86 6.82 -3.12
N GLY A 60 7.80 6.44 -4.00
CA GLY A 60 8.92 5.56 -3.66
C GLY A 60 10.23 6.35 -3.59
N TYR A 61 11.09 5.98 -2.67
CA TYR A 61 12.42 6.58 -2.48
C TYR A 61 13.49 5.55 -2.85
N PRO A 62 14.11 5.64 -4.05
CA PRO A 62 15.15 4.68 -4.48
C PRO A 62 16.33 4.64 -3.53
N SER A 63 16.73 5.79 -2.99
CA SER A 63 17.72 5.93 -1.93
C SER A 63 17.40 7.16 -1.06
N GLU A 64 18.09 7.32 0.07
CA GLU A 64 17.92 8.47 0.95
C GLU A 64 18.31 9.81 0.32
N HIS A 65 19.16 9.77 -0.69
CA HIS A 65 19.73 10.96 -1.33
C HIS A 65 19.13 11.27 -2.71
N THR A 66 18.16 10.48 -3.17
CA THR A 66 17.52 10.68 -4.46
C THR A 66 16.12 11.29 -4.31
N ALA A 67 15.71 12.04 -5.33
CA ALA A 67 14.35 12.54 -5.38
C ALA A 67 13.35 11.38 -5.42
N PRO A 68 12.20 11.50 -4.73
CA PRO A 68 11.18 10.47 -4.77
C PRO A 68 10.55 10.35 -6.16
N ILE A 69 10.23 9.12 -6.53
CA ILE A 69 9.51 8.81 -7.77
C ILE A 69 8.03 8.56 -7.49
N THR A 70 7.18 8.86 -8.45
CA THR A 70 5.75 8.54 -8.34
C THR A 70 5.53 7.08 -8.74
N LEU A 71 5.14 6.25 -7.80
CA LEU A 71 4.76 4.86 -8.04
C LEU A 71 3.34 4.78 -8.59
N GLU A 72 2.42 5.49 -7.96
CA GLU A 72 1.00 5.48 -8.30
C GLU A 72 0.38 6.86 -8.10
N ARG A 73 -0.70 7.13 -8.85
CA ARG A 73 -1.59 8.27 -8.65
C ARG A 73 -2.93 7.76 -8.17
N LEU A 74 -3.29 8.15 -6.96
CA LEU A 74 -4.55 7.78 -6.32
C LEU A 74 -5.57 8.87 -6.60
N ALA A 75 -6.70 8.48 -7.17
CA ALA A 75 -7.89 9.30 -7.35
C ALA A 75 -8.95 8.94 -6.30
N THR A 76 -10.17 9.43 -6.48
CA THR A 76 -11.32 9.16 -5.60
C THR A 76 -11.46 7.67 -5.27
N GLY A 77 -11.55 7.35 -3.99
CA GLY A 77 -11.59 5.99 -3.43
C GLY A 77 -10.21 5.41 -3.11
N GLY A 78 -9.11 6.02 -3.57
CA GLY A 78 -7.76 5.60 -3.21
C GLY A 78 -7.50 5.73 -1.72
N THR A 79 -6.89 4.72 -1.09
CA THR A 79 -6.60 4.67 0.34
C THR A 79 -5.12 4.85 0.61
N ILE A 80 -4.79 5.64 1.63
CA ILE A 80 -3.42 5.91 2.09
C ILE A 80 -3.34 5.61 3.59
N GLY A 81 -2.27 4.96 4.02
CA GLY A 81 -2.03 4.57 5.42
C GLY A 81 -2.59 3.21 5.79
N ALA A 82 -3.48 2.64 4.98
CA ALA A 82 -4.12 1.35 5.27
C ALA A 82 -3.13 0.18 5.20
N ILE A 83 -2.31 0.13 4.16
CA ILE A 83 -1.33 -0.95 3.97
C ILE A 83 -0.30 -0.93 5.09
N GLY A 84 0.27 0.23 5.39
CA GLY A 84 1.22 0.38 6.49
C GLY A 84 0.64 -0.06 7.83
N ALA A 85 -0.61 0.32 8.13
CA ALA A 85 -1.30 -0.07 9.36
C ALA A 85 -1.54 -1.59 9.43
N ILE A 86 -2.06 -2.19 8.36
CA ILE A 86 -2.38 -3.62 8.29
C ILE A 86 -1.12 -4.48 8.37
N ARG A 87 -0.03 -4.07 7.70
CA ARG A 87 1.24 -4.80 7.69
C ARG A 87 2.14 -4.50 8.88
N GLY A 88 1.84 -3.46 9.66
CA GLY A 88 2.71 -2.98 10.72
C GLY A 88 4.03 -2.37 10.22
N LEU A 89 4.06 -1.91 8.95
CA LEU A 89 5.26 -1.37 8.28
C LEU A 89 5.05 0.08 7.86
N PRO A 90 5.91 1.02 8.30
CA PRO A 90 5.84 2.41 7.89
C PRO A 90 6.45 2.63 6.49
N CYS A 91 5.81 2.10 5.46
CA CYS A 91 6.32 2.15 4.10
C CYS A 91 5.67 3.24 3.23
N GLU A 92 4.48 3.73 3.59
CA GLU A 92 3.73 4.64 2.75
C GLU A 92 4.22 6.09 2.87
N ALA A 93 4.50 6.68 1.73
CA ALA A 93 4.72 8.12 1.60
C ALA A 93 3.79 8.66 0.51
N ALA A 94 3.02 9.69 0.82
CA ALA A 94 2.04 10.25 -0.10
C ALA A 94 1.94 11.77 0.02
N ILE A 95 1.79 12.45 -1.13
CA ILE A 95 1.59 13.91 -1.20
C ILE A 95 0.40 14.25 -2.09
N ALA A 96 -0.28 15.34 -1.77
CA ALA A 96 -1.30 15.91 -2.63
C ALA A 96 -0.68 16.41 -3.94
N SER A 97 -1.14 15.90 -5.08
CA SER A 97 -0.68 16.33 -6.42
C SER A 97 -1.51 17.49 -6.95
N THR A 98 -2.74 17.59 -6.53
CA THR A 98 -3.66 18.73 -6.72
C THR A 98 -4.22 19.12 -5.36
N GLU A 99 -4.98 20.23 -5.27
CA GLU A 99 -5.86 20.44 -4.13
C GLU A 99 -6.71 19.18 -3.94
N SER A 100 -6.65 18.59 -2.75
CA SER A 100 -7.28 17.30 -2.49
C SER A 100 -8.08 17.33 -1.20
N ILE A 101 -9.19 16.61 -1.20
CA ILE A 101 -9.99 16.37 -0.01
C ILE A 101 -9.93 14.88 0.30
N CYS A 102 -9.55 14.54 1.52
CA CYS A 102 -9.57 13.17 2.01
C CYS A 102 -10.55 13.02 3.16
N LEU A 103 -11.19 11.85 3.21
CA LEU A 103 -11.91 11.38 4.39
C LEU A 103 -10.91 10.63 5.28
N ASN A 104 -10.65 11.17 6.46
CA ASN A 104 -9.68 10.65 7.41
C ASN A 104 -10.39 9.85 8.50
N ILE A 105 -9.95 8.61 8.70
CA ILE A 105 -10.45 7.70 9.72
C ILE A 105 -9.28 7.39 10.67
N PRO A 106 -9.42 7.55 11.99
CA PRO A 106 -8.38 7.15 12.93
C PRO A 106 -7.95 5.70 12.70
N THR A 107 -6.63 5.45 12.63
CA THR A 107 -6.09 4.12 12.33
C THR A 107 -6.55 3.05 13.30
N GLU A 108 -6.62 3.36 14.60
CA GLU A 108 -7.12 2.42 15.62
C GLU A 108 -8.55 1.98 15.32
N ALA A 109 -9.44 2.92 15.02
CA ALA A 109 -10.83 2.62 14.70
C ALA A 109 -10.99 1.85 13.37
N PHE A 110 -10.16 2.17 12.37
CA PHE A 110 -10.12 1.38 11.14
C PHE A 110 -9.66 -0.06 11.42
N MET A 111 -8.61 -0.25 12.21
CA MET A 111 -8.09 -1.57 12.55
C MET A 111 -9.07 -2.40 13.38
N GLU A 112 -9.82 -1.77 14.28
CA GLU A 112 -10.90 -2.43 15.03
C GLU A 112 -11.97 -3.00 14.07
N VAL A 113 -12.39 -2.21 13.09
CA VAL A 113 -13.32 -2.66 12.05
C VAL A 113 -12.67 -3.71 11.15
N PHE A 114 -11.43 -3.51 10.72
CA PHE A 114 -10.69 -4.44 9.85
C PHE A 114 -10.61 -5.85 10.44
N VAL A 115 -10.30 -5.98 11.73
CA VAL A 115 -10.20 -7.28 12.41
C VAL A 115 -11.55 -8.01 12.46
N ASN A 116 -12.66 -7.30 12.48
CA ASN A 116 -13.99 -7.85 12.60
C ASN A 116 -14.77 -8.01 11.28
N GLU A 117 -14.25 -7.45 10.17
CA GLU A 117 -14.92 -7.43 8.86
C GLU A 117 -14.14 -8.26 7.83
N PRO A 118 -14.55 -9.50 7.55
CA PRO A 118 -13.87 -10.37 6.58
C PRO A 118 -13.74 -9.76 5.17
N ILE A 119 -14.68 -8.90 4.79
CA ILE A 119 -14.67 -8.21 3.50
C ILE A 119 -13.46 -7.29 3.37
N LEU A 120 -13.15 -6.52 4.43
CA LEU A 120 -11.96 -5.67 4.46
C LEU A 120 -10.68 -6.51 4.47
N GLN A 121 -10.65 -7.57 5.30
CA GLN A 121 -9.53 -8.48 5.35
C GLN A 121 -9.24 -9.07 3.98
N GLN A 122 -10.23 -9.63 3.31
CA GLN A 122 -10.10 -10.21 1.98
C GLN A 122 -9.63 -9.17 0.95
N TYR A 123 -10.19 -7.96 0.99
CA TYR A 123 -9.83 -6.90 0.05
C TYR A 123 -8.36 -6.50 0.15
N PHE A 124 -7.86 -6.27 1.35
CA PHE A 124 -6.49 -5.81 1.57
C PHE A 124 -5.45 -6.96 1.58
N SER A 125 -5.83 -8.16 2.05
CA SER A 125 -4.90 -9.30 2.08
C SER A 125 -4.62 -9.88 0.69
N ASN A 126 -5.57 -9.78 -0.24
CA ASN A 126 -5.41 -10.31 -1.59
C ASN A 126 -4.80 -9.29 -2.57
N ARG A 127 -4.27 -8.18 -2.07
CA ARG A 127 -3.69 -7.13 -2.89
C ARG A 127 -2.33 -6.72 -2.39
N LEU A 128 -1.39 -6.56 -3.32
CA LEU A 128 -0.13 -5.89 -3.08
C LEU A 128 -0.25 -4.41 -3.47
N SER A 129 0.32 -3.56 -2.67
CA SER A 129 0.50 -2.15 -3.04
C SER A 129 1.81 -1.98 -3.81
N PRO A 130 1.87 -1.09 -4.82
CA PRO A 130 3.13 -0.76 -5.48
C PRO A 130 4.25 -0.36 -4.50
N ILE A 131 3.90 0.26 -3.38
CA ILE A 131 4.90 0.65 -2.38
C ILE A 131 5.48 -0.54 -1.62
N GLU A 132 4.68 -1.58 -1.33
CA GLU A 132 5.18 -2.80 -0.70
C GLU A 132 6.21 -3.50 -1.59
N VAL A 133 5.88 -3.67 -2.87
CA VAL A 133 6.78 -4.30 -3.84
C VAL A 133 8.05 -3.47 -4.05
N PHE A 134 7.89 -2.15 -4.15
CA PHE A 134 9.02 -1.23 -4.29
C PHE A 134 9.99 -1.32 -3.10
N GLU A 135 9.48 -1.28 -1.86
CA GLU A 135 10.31 -1.36 -0.67
C GLU A 135 11.00 -2.73 -0.53
N LEU A 136 10.32 -3.82 -0.88
CA LEU A 136 10.93 -5.15 -0.91
C LEU A 136 12.07 -5.21 -1.93
N LEU A 137 11.86 -4.75 -3.16
CA LEU A 137 12.91 -4.70 -4.19
C LEU A 137 14.07 -3.82 -3.75
N ARG A 138 13.80 -2.66 -3.17
CA ARG A 138 14.83 -1.76 -2.64
C ARG A 138 15.66 -2.42 -1.55
N LEU A 139 15.03 -3.13 -0.63
CA LEU A 139 15.70 -3.86 0.46
C LEU A 139 16.56 -5.01 -0.09
N GLU A 140 16.06 -5.77 -1.05
CA GLU A 140 16.83 -6.84 -1.69
C GLU A 140 18.04 -6.28 -2.46
N LEU A 141 17.88 -5.21 -3.20
CA LEU A 141 18.99 -4.52 -3.87
C LEU A 141 20.04 -4.00 -2.87
N ALA A 142 19.60 -3.51 -1.71
CA ALA A 142 20.51 -3.04 -0.66
C ALA A 142 21.31 -4.18 0.02
N ARG A 143 20.80 -5.41 -0.01
CA ARG A 143 21.51 -6.62 0.48
C ARG A 143 22.55 -7.16 -0.49
N HIS A 144 22.52 -6.73 -1.74
CA HIS A 144 23.47 -7.20 -2.74
C HIS A 144 24.92 -6.76 -2.39
N PRO A 145 25.97 -7.56 -2.68
CA PRO A 145 27.35 -7.23 -2.35
C PRO A 145 27.85 -5.88 -2.88
N ASN A 146 27.25 -5.39 -3.97
CA ASN A 146 27.56 -4.08 -4.56
C ASN A 146 26.27 -3.22 -4.74
N PRO A 147 25.57 -2.85 -3.65
CA PRO A 147 24.27 -2.20 -3.74
C PRO A 147 24.33 -0.83 -4.43
N GLU A 148 25.37 -0.04 -4.15
CA GLU A 148 25.54 1.29 -4.77
C GLU A 148 25.71 1.21 -6.30
N THR A 149 26.44 0.21 -6.79
CA THR A 149 26.64 0.02 -8.23
C THR A 149 25.32 -0.37 -8.90
N LEU A 150 24.55 -1.28 -8.29
CA LEU A 150 23.25 -1.69 -8.81
C LEU A 150 22.23 -0.54 -8.79
N LEU A 151 22.15 0.20 -7.69
CA LEU A 151 21.25 1.35 -7.58
C LEU A 151 21.62 2.49 -8.54
N LYS A 152 22.91 2.67 -8.85
CA LYS A 152 23.39 3.62 -9.87
C LYS A 152 23.09 3.17 -11.30
N LEU A 153 23.15 1.84 -11.55
CA LEU A 153 22.82 1.26 -12.86
C LEU A 153 21.31 1.23 -13.11
N LEU A 154 20.53 1.07 -12.04
CA LEU A 154 19.08 1.16 -12.09
C LEU A 154 18.68 2.65 -12.02
N ALA A 155 18.41 3.27 -13.17
CA ALA A 155 17.73 4.57 -13.17
C ALA A 155 16.43 4.47 -12.35
N ALA A 156 15.99 5.59 -11.74
CA ALA A 156 14.77 5.63 -10.91
C ALA A 156 13.55 5.07 -11.65
N ASP A 157 13.42 5.36 -12.95
CA ASP A 157 12.37 4.81 -13.81
C ASP A 157 12.48 3.29 -13.99
N SER A 158 13.70 2.74 -14.06
CA SER A 158 13.90 1.29 -14.16
C SER A 158 13.48 0.54 -12.90
N LEU A 159 13.69 1.11 -11.71
CA LEU A 159 13.21 0.52 -10.45
C LEU A 159 11.69 0.58 -10.37
N LYS A 160 11.06 1.66 -10.83
CA LYS A 160 9.62 1.75 -10.96
C LYS A 160 9.05 0.72 -11.92
N ASP A 161 9.64 0.59 -13.11
CA ASP A 161 9.19 -0.37 -14.11
C ASP A 161 9.33 -1.81 -13.60
N LEU A 162 10.43 -2.12 -12.90
CA LEU A 162 10.63 -3.41 -12.25
C LEU A 162 9.56 -3.66 -11.18
N THR A 163 9.25 -2.65 -10.36
CA THR A 163 8.17 -2.72 -9.35
C THR A 163 6.83 -3.04 -10.00
N LEU A 164 6.46 -2.35 -11.06
CA LEU A 164 5.18 -2.57 -11.75
C LEU A 164 5.14 -3.94 -12.45
N LYS A 165 6.24 -4.40 -13.02
CA LYS A 165 6.35 -5.75 -13.59
C LYS A 165 6.21 -6.82 -12.51
N ALA A 166 6.93 -6.67 -11.40
CA ALA A 166 6.83 -7.59 -10.26
C ALA A 166 5.42 -7.61 -9.67
N LEU A 167 4.79 -6.45 -9.49
CA LEU A 167 3.41 -6.33 -9.01
C LEU A 167 2.41 -7.08 -9.92
N ASN A 168 2.54 -6.94 -11.25
CA ASN A 168 1.66 -7.58 -12.20
C ASN A 168 1.88 -9.10 -12.32
N ALA A 169 3.08 -9.58 -12.02
CA ALA A 169 3.43 -11.00 -12.09
C ALA A 169 3.27 -11.71 -10.73
N ALA A 170 3.09 -10.96 -9.64
CA ALA A 170 3.02 -11.52 -8.31
C ALA A 170 1.73 -12.32 -8.09
N VAL A 171 1.90 -13.49 -7.49
CA VAL A 171 0.80 -14.27 -6.92
C VAL A 171 0.85 -14.11 -5.41
N VAL A 172 -0.28 -13.77 -4.81
CA VAL A 172 -0.39 -13.45 -3.39
C VAL A 172 -1.02 -14.62 -2.64
N TYR A 173 -0.41 -15.05 -1.56
CA TYR A 173 -0.95 -16.03 -0.63
C TYR A 173 -1.10 -15.39 0.76
N ALA A 174 -2.23 -15.61 1.39
CA ALA A 174 -2.52 -15.03 2.71
C ALA A 174 -1.79 -15.79 3.83
N THR A 175 -1.49 -17.06 3.63
CA THR A 175 -0.81 -17.92 4.62
C THR A 175 0.23 -18.82 3.96
N PRO A 176 1.31 -19.22 4.69
CA PRO A 176 2.29 -20.18 4.17
C PRO A 176 1.70 -21.54 3.79
N GLN A 177 0.58 -21.93 4.41
CA GLN A 177 -0.10 -23.19 4.15
C GLN A 177 -0.78 -23.24 2.78
N GLU A 178 -1.16 -22.08 2.25
CA GLU A 178 -1.76 -21.94 0.91
C GLU A 178 -0.73 -22.06 -0.21
N ILE A 179 0.57 -21.97 0.12
CA ILE A 179 1.64 -22.06 -0.87
C ILE A 179 1.73 -23.50 -1.38
N PRO A 180 1.58 -23.75 -2.69
CA PRO A 180 1.75 -25.04 -3.30
C PRO A 180 3.12 -25.67 -2.97
N SER A 181 3.14 -26.98 -2.78
CA SER A 181 4.34 -27.68 -2.32
C SER A 181 5.53 -27.59 -3.28
N ASP A 182 5.26 -27.51 -4.58
CA ASP A 182 6.23 -27.31 -5.64
C ASP A 182 6.86 -25.92 -5.66
N LEU A 183 6.18 -24.93 -5.06
CA LEU A 183 6.67 -23.56 -4.96
C LEU A 183 7.38 -23.26 -3.62
N LYS A 184 7.41 -24.18 -2.66
CA LYS A 184 8.02 -23.96 -1.34
C LYS A 184 9.52 -23.66 -1.36
N ASN A 185 10.20 -24.07 -2.42
CA ASN A 185 11.65 -23.85 -2.60
C ASN A 185 11.98 -22.61 -3.44
N TRP A 186 11.00 -21.78 -3.72
CA TRP A 186 11.18 -20.54 -4.49
C TRP A 186 11.45 -19.36 -3.55
N ASP A 187 12.01 -18.29 -4.09
CA ASP A 187 12.23 -17.07 -3.33
C ASP A 187 10.89 -16.36 -3.08
N TRP A 188 10.58 -16.17 -1.82
CA TRP A 188 9.34 -15.56 -1.37
C TRP A 188 9.59 -14.18 -0.80
N PHE A 189 8.80 -13.22 -1.26
CA PHE A 189 8.73 -11.90 -0.67
C PHE A 189 7.67 -11.90 0.43
N VAL A 190 8.10 -11.57 1.65
CA VAL A 190 7.20 -11.46 2.80
C VAL A 190 7.03 -9.99 3.13
N GLY A 191 5.82 -9.48 2.98
CA GLY A 191 5.50 -8.07 3.16
C GLY A 191 5.71 -7.55 4.59
N SER A 192 5.58 -8.44 5.60
CA SER A 192 5.93 -8.11 6.99
C SER A 192 6.08 -9.38 7.82
N GLN A 193 6.68 -9.26 9.02
CA GLN A 193 6.70 -10.33 10.02
C GLN A 193 5.44 -10.32 10.91
N ALA A 194 4.48 -9.45 10.62
CA ALA A 194 3.23 -9.33 11.36
C ALA A 194 2.27 -10.48 11.05
N PRO A 195 1.26 -10.72 11.90
CA PRO A 195 0.25 -11.78 11.70
C PRO A 195 -0.51 -11.68 10.37
N ASN A 196 -0.54 -10.50 9.77
CA ASN A 196 -1.19 -10.22 8.47
C ASN A 196 -0.18 -10.13 7.32
N ALA A 197 0.96 -10.82 7.41
CA ALA A 197 1.94 -10.87 6.33
C ALA A 197 1.31 -11.46 5.07
N VAL A 198 1.67 -10.91 3.92
CA VAL A 198 1.30 -11.42 2.62
C VAL A 198 2.55 -11.99 1.97
N TYR A 199 2.40 -13.20 1.44
CA TYR A 199 3.46 -13.89 0.73
C TYR A 199 3.24 -13.70 -0.76
N ALA A 200 4.21 -13.16 -1.46
CA ALA A 200 4.15 -12.95 -2.89
C ALA A 200 5.31 -13.68 -3.58
N HIS A 201 5.03 -14.25 -4.72
CA HIS A 201 5.97 -14.93 -5.58
C HIS A 201 5.89 -14.34 -6.98
N VAL A 202 7.03 -14.08 -7.59
CA VAL A 202 7.15 -13.68 -8.99
C VAL A 202 7.70 -14.85 -9.79
N SER A 203 6.90 -15.43 -10.67
CA SER A 203 7.37 -16.54 -11.52
C SER A 203 8.36 -16.05 -12.57
N ASN A 204 9.52 -16.67 -12.63
CA ASN A 204 10.59 -16.37 -13.61
C ASN A 204 10.31 -16.93 -15.03
N HIS A 205 9.07 -17.18 -15.41
CA HIS A 205 8.75 -17.88 -16.65
C HIS A 205 8.96 -17.06 -17.94
N ASN A 206 9.52 -15.85 -17.87
CA ASN A 206 9.71 -14.99 -19.07
C ASN A 206 11.13 -14.44 -19.24
N TYR A 207 12.17 -15.12 -18.74
CA TYR A 207 13.55 -14.80 -19.10
C TYR A 207 14.19 -15.99 -19.83
N ALA A 208 13.65 -16.33 -20.99
CA ALA A 208 14.30 -17.14 -22.00
C ALA A 208 14.36 -16.33 -23.30
#